data_78bfaaea857b4cb4742c3b342b19865a
#
_entry.id   78bfaaea857b4cb4742c3b342b19865a
#
_cell.length_a   1.000
_cell.length_b   1.000
_cell.length_c   1.000
_cell.angle_alpha   90.00
_cell.angle_beta   90.00
_cell.angle_gamma   90.00
#
_symmetry.space_group_name_H-M   'P 1'
#
loop_
_entity.id
_entity.type
_entity.pdbx_description
1 polymer ?
#
loop_
_entity_poly.entity_id
_entity_poly.type
_entity_poly.pdbx_seq_one_letter_code
_entity_poly.pdbx_strand_id
1 'polypeptide(L)'
;RGARIRLDKAPVSASKISNRALKFAIWLLISVGTGGAWVFYFADAPTLAVDLLTFRASVTAYSTIAILAFTTFSLGGFMREQVCTYMCPWPRIQAAMMDEESATVTYRADRGETRGPYRKGESWESRGDCVDCNQCVAACPMGIDIRDGQQLECITCALCIDACDAVMAKVGRPQNLIAYASIGGETRRLSGDISSIKMFRWRTLFYLAAWCLVGGIMLYTLINRADLDINVLRDRNPLFVALSDGS
;
A
#
# COMPACT_ATOMS: atom_id res chain seq x y z
N ARG A 1 -11.19 10.16 1.30
CA ARG A 1 -12.17 9.41 0.48
C ARG A 1 -13.57 10.01 0.53
N GLY A 2 -14.10 10.43 1.67
CA GLY A 2 -15.45 11.04 1.78
C GLY A 2 -15.64 12.27 0.87
N ALA A 3 -14.64 13.13 0.74
CA ALA A 3 -14.69 14.26 -0.21
C ALA A 3 -14.75 13.79 -1.67
N ARG A 4 -14.03 12.71 -2.01
CA ARG A 4 -14.06 12.09 -3.35
C ARG A 4 -15.44 11.52 -3.66
N ILE A 5 -16.03 10.77 -2.72
CA ILE A 5 -17.38 10.20 -2.89
C ILE A 5 -18.43 11.31 -3.09
N ARG A 6 -18.33 12.40 -2.32
CA ARG A 6 -19.21 13.57 -2.51
C ARG A 6 -19.02 14.23 -3.88
N LEU A 7 -17.77 14.39 -4.32
CA LEU A 7 -17.47 14.94 -5.64
C LEU A 7 -17.99 14.02 -6.75
N ASP A 8 -17.86 12.71 -6.61
CA ASP A 8 -18.32 11.75 -7.62
C ASP A 8 -19.86 11.74 -7.75
N LYS A 9 -20.58 11.89 -6.63
CA LYS A 9 -22.05 12.00 -6.60
C LYS A 9 -22.59 13.38 -7.03
N ALA A 10 -21.77 14.42 -7.02
CA ALA A 10 -22.19 15.77 -7.43
C ALA A 10 -22.48 15.84 -8.94
N PRO A 11 -23.40 16.69 -9.39
CA PRO A 11 -23.66 16.89 -10.82
C PRO A 11 -22.40 17.39 -11.54
N VAL A 12 -22.37 17.18 -12.86
CA VAL A 12 -21.24 17.64 -13.69
C VAL A 12 -21.23 19.16 -13.70
N SER A 13 -20.13 19.73 -13.20
CA SER A 13 -19.90 21.18 -13.09
C SER A 13 -18.51 21.50 -13.62
N ALA A 14 -18.27 22.74 -14.06
CA ALA A 14 -16.96 23.19 -14.50
C ALA A 14 -15.88 22.98 -13.43
N SER A 15 -16.19 23.22 -12.16
CA SER A 15 -15.28 22.95 -11.03
C SER A 15 -14.96 21.46 -10.88
N LYS A 16 -15.92 20.57 -11.10
CA LYS A 16 -15.71 19.12 -11.07
C LYS A 16 -14.77 18.67 -12.18
N ILE A 17 -14.95 19.20 -13.39
CA ILE A 17 -14.10 18.89 -14.55
C ILE A 17 -12.68 19.42 -14.31
N SER A 18 -12.53 20.66 -13.86
CA SER A 18 -11.23 21.29 -13.57
C SER A 18 -10.45 20.49 -12.51
N ASN A 19 -11.08 20.11 -11.39
CA ASN A 19 -10.44 19.33 -10.34
C ASN A 19 -10.02 17.93 -10.82
N ARG A 20 -10.81 17.31 -11.70
CA ARG A 20 -10.43 16.02 -12.31
C ARG A 20 -9.28 16.18 -13.29
N ALA A 21 -9.30 17.19 -14.14
CA ALA A 21 -8.23 17.48 -15.07
C ALA A 21 -6.92 17.77 -14.35
N LEU A 22 -6.96 18.61 -13.31
CA LEU A 22 -5.79 18.90 -12.48
C LEU A 22 -5.23 17.64 -11.81
N LYS A 23 -6.09 16.79 -11.27
CA LYS A 23 -5.67 15.52 -10.69
C LYS A 23 -4.94 14.63 -11.71
N PHE A 24 -5.51 14.46 -12.90
CA PHE A 24 -4.88 13.65 -13.93
C PHE A 24 -3.60 14.26 -14.47
N ALA A 25 -3.51 15.59 -14.59
CA ALA A 25 -2.30 16.29 -14.97
C ALA A 25 -1.17 16.06 -13.95
N ILE A 26 -1.47 16.20 -12.65
CA ILE A 26 -0.49 15.91 -11.58
C ILE A 26 -0.04 14.45 -11.63
N TRP A 27 -0.96 13.50 -11.82
CA TRP A 27 -0.62 12.09 -11.92
C TRP A 27 0.25 11.78 -13.14
N LEU A 28 -0.03 12.40 -14.26
CA LEU A 28 0.79 12.29 -15.47
C LEU A 28 2.21 12.83 -15.23
N LEU A 29 2.33 13.99 -14.62
CA LEU A 29 3.63 14.57 -14.27
C LEU A 29 4.43 13.66 -13.33
N ILE A 30 3.79 13.10 -12.30
CA ILE A 30 4.45 12.15 -11.40
C ILE A 30 4.88 10.89 -12.17
N SER A 31 4.03 10.36 -13.04
CA SER A 31 4.33 9.16 -13.83
C SER A 31 5.49 9.37 -14.81
N VAL A 32 5.53 10.52 -15.47
CA VAL A 32 6.65 10.90 -16.35
C VAL A 32 7.93 11.12 -15.54
N GLY A 33 7.83 11.79 -14.41
CA GLY A 33 8.98 12.01 -13.51
C GLY A 33 9.55 10.69 -12.97
N THR A 34 8.73 9.76 -12.51
CA THR A 34 9.18 8.46 -12.02
C THR A 34 9.71 7.57 -13.15
N GLY A 35 9.03 7.52 -14.30
CA GLY A 35 9.50 6.78 -15.47
C GLY A 35 10.80 7.35 -16.04
N GLY A 36 10.92 8.70 -16.08
CA GLY A 36 12.14 9.37 -16.51
C GLY A 36 13.33 9.14 -15.59
N ALA A 37 13.09 9.13 -14.28
CA ALA A 37 14.15 8.87 -13.30
C ALA A 37 14.85 7.52 -13.49
N TRP A 38 14.12 6.49 -13.92
CA TRP A 38 14.70 5.17 -14.21
C TRP A 38 15.71 5.21 -15.36
N VAL A 39 15.45 6.01 -16.40
CA VAL A 39 16.33 6.09 -17.57
C VAL A 39 17.65 6.79 -17.22
N PHE A 40 17.65 7.75 -16.30
CA PHE A 40 18.86 8.42 -15.80
C PHE A 40 19.82 7.46 -15.06
N TYR A 41 19.35 6.32 -14.60
CA TYR A 41 20.21 5.32 -13.97
C TYR A 41 21.13 4.62 -14.99
N PHE A 42 20.73 4.54 -16.27
CA PHE A 42 21.44 3.83 -17.32
C PHE A 42 22.20 4.76 -18.29
N ALA A 43 22.10 6.06 -18.12
CA ALA A 43 22.75 7.05 -18.99
C ALA A 43 23.22 8.25 -18.16
N ASP A 44 24.15 9.03 -18.71
CA ASP A 44 24.61 10.26 -18.07
C ASP A 44 23.44 11.24 -17.91
N ALA A 45 23.07 11.50 -16.66
CA ALA A 45 21.85 12.24 -16.33
C ALA A 45 21.85 13.70 -16.83
N PRO A 46 22.93 14.50 -16.69
CA PRO A 46 22.95 15.87 -17.20
C PRO A 46 22.78 15.96 -18.71
N THR A 47 23.52 15.13 -19.45
CA THR A 47 23.49 15.11 -20.92
C THR A 47 22.12 14.63 -21.41
N LEU A 48 21.61 13.51 -20.84
CA LEU A 48 20.32 12.98 -21.22
C LEU A 48 19.17 13.96 -20.91
N ALA A 49 19.24 14.70 -19.82
CA ALA A 49 18.21 15.69 -19.48
C ALA A 49 18.13 16.80 -20.55
N VAL A 50 19.28 17.31 -21.00
CA VAL A 50 19.34 18.30 -22.08
C VAL A 50 18.83 17.71 -23.39
N ASP A 51 19.23 16.49 -23.73
CA ASP A 51 18.84 15.81 -24.96
C ASP A 51 17.34 15.51 -24.99
N LEU A 52 16.74 15.15 -23.86
CA LEU A 52 15.29 14.98 -23.74
C LEU A 52 14.54 16.28 -23.97
N LEU A 53 15.01 17.39 -23.40
CA LEU A 53 14.39 18.71 -23.57
C LEU A 53 14.56 19.28 -24.98
N THR A 54 15.69 18.95 -25.66
CA THR A 54 16.00 19.39 -27.03
C THR A 54 15.53 18.41 -28.09
N PHE A 55 14.84 17.34 -27.73
CA PHE A 55 14.38 16.28 -28.64
C PHE A 55 15.50 15.58 -29.42
N ARG A 56 16.69 15.46 -28.82
CA ARG A 56 17.86 14.80 -29.41
C ARG A 56 18.16 13.43 -28.81
N ALA A 57 17.44 13.04 -27.75
CA ALA A 57 17.64 11.75 -27.11
C ALA A 57 17.30 10.58 -28.05
N SER A 58 17.85 9.41 -27.76
CA SER A 58 17.60 8.21 -28.55
C SER A 58 16.13 7.77 -28.50
N VAL A 59 15.65 7.14 -29.56
CA VAL A 59 14.29 6.57 -29.61
C VAL A 59 14.06 5.59 -28.45
N THR A 60 15.09 4.84 -28.07
CA THR A 60 15.04 3.90 -26.94
C THR A 60 14.74 4.63 -25.63
N ALA A 61 15.35 5.80 -25.37
CA ALA A 61 15.08 6.58 -24.17
C ALA A 61 13.61 7.04 -24.12
N TYR A 62 13.10 7.61 -25.22
CA TYR A 62 11.70 8.05 -25.29
C TYR A 62 10.72 6.88 -25.15
N SER A 63 10.96 5.76 -25.81
CA SER A 63 10.08 4.59 -25.73
C SER A 63 10.05 4.01 -24.31
N THR A 64 11.20 3.93 -23.66
CA THR A 64 11.29 3.45 -22.27
C THR A 64 10.55 4.38 -21.32
N ILE A 65 10.75 5.69 -21.42
CA ILE A 65 10.02 6.68 -20.60
C ILE A 65 8.51 6.56 -20.85
N ALA A 66 8.10 6.46 -22.11
CA ALA A 66 6.68 6.35 -22.47
C ALA A 66 6.04 5.08 -21.89
N ILE A 67 6.69 3.93 -22.02
CA ILE A 67 6.20 2.65 -21.48
C ILE A 67 6.12 2.72 -19.95
N LEU A 68 7.17 3.19 -19.26
CA LEU A 68 7.18 3.30 -17.81
C LEU A 68 6.17 4.34 -17.29
N ALA A 69 6.05 5.49 -17.96
CA ALA A 69 5.05 6.48 -17.61
C ALA A 69 3.61 5.95 -17.82
N PHE A 70 3.35 5.28 -18.94
CA PHE A 70 2.05 4.69 -19.24
C PHE A 70 1.67 3.60 -18.22
N THR A 71 2.58 2.68 -17.90
CA THR A 71 2.33 1.62 -16.91
C THR A 71 2.12 2.21 -15.52
N THR A 72 2.94 3.15 -15.08
CA THR A 72 2.80 3.82 -13.78
C THR A 72 1.47 4.58 -13.69
N PHE A 73 1.12 5.33 -14.74
CA PHE A 73 -0.14 6.08 -14.80
C PHE A 73 -1.36 5.16 -14.78
N SER A 74 -1.34 4.09 -15.59
CA SER A 74 -2.46 3.16 -15.70
C SER A 74 -2.63 2.33 -14.42
N LEU A 75 -1.57 1.69 -13.95
CA LEU A 75 -1.63 0.83 -12.76
C LEU A 75 -1.86 1.64 -11.48
N GLY A 76 -1.13 2.74 -11.30
CA GLY A 76 -1.28 3.61 -10.11
C GLY A 76 -2.53 4.46 -10.12
N GLY A 77 -3.00 4.89 -11.30
CA GLY A 77 -4.13 5.79 -11.46
C GLY A 77 -5.50 5.11 -11.48
N PHE A 78 -5.63 4.03 -12.23
CA PHE A 78 -6.92 3.38 -12.47
C PHE A 78 -7.05 2.02 -11.81
N MET A 79 -5.96 1.25 -11.76
CA MET A 79 -5.97 -0.16 -11.34
C MET A 79 -5.31 -0.41 -9.98
N ARG A 80 -5.18 0.62 -9.14
CA ARG A 80 -4.48 0.51 -7.86
C ARG A 80 -5.03 -0.61 -6.97
N GLU A 81 -6.34 -0.72 -6.86
CA GLU A 81 -6.99 -1.75 -6.05
C GLU A 81 -6.76 -3.14 -6.64
N GLN A 82 -6.89 -3.28 -7.97
CA GLN A 82 -6.62 -4.54 -8.67
C GLN A 82 -5.14 -4.97 -8.58
N VAL A 83 -4.21 -4.01 -8.66
CA VAL A 83 -2.77 -4.32 -8.49
C VAL A 83 -2.51 -4.91 -7.11
N CYS A 84 -3.06 -4.31 -6.04
CA CYS A 84 -2.88 -4.81 -4.69
C CYS A 84 -3.54 -6.18 -4.46
N THR A 85 -4.71 -6.42 -5.08
CA THR A 85 -5.49 -7.64 -4.88
C THR A 85 -4.95 -8.82 -5.71
N TYR A 86 -4.60 -8.58 -6.99
CA TYR A 86 -4.31 -9.66 -7.94
C TYR A 86 -2.85 -9.76 -8.37
N MET A 87 -2.13 -8.65 -8.48
CA MET A 87 -0.78 -8.61 -9.03
C MET A 87 0.31 -8.59 -7.94
N CYS A 88 0.05 -7.91 -6.82
CA CYS A 88 1.03 -7.80 -5.75
C CYS A 88 1.08 -9.10 -4.94
N PRO A 89 2.24 -9.73 -4.76
CA PRO A 89 2.37 -10.92 -3.94
C PRO A 89 2.27 -10.62 -2.44
N TRP A 90 2.44 -9.36 -2.04
CA TRP A 90 2.54 -8.96 -0.64
C TRP A 90 1.32 -9.34 0.22
N PRO A 91 0.06 -9.12 -0.18
CA PRO A 91 -1.09 -9.53 0.61
C PRO A 91 -1.12 -11.03 0.90
N ARG A 92 -0.69 -11.85 -0.07
CA ARG A 92 -0.61 -13.31 0.10
C ARG A 92 0.51 -13.72 1.05
N ILE A 93 1.68 -13.06 0.95
CA ILE A 93 2.80 -13.26 1.88
C ILE A 93 2.36 -12.85 3.30
N GLN A 94 1.73 -11.69 3.44
CA GLN A 94 1.19 -11.22 4.71
C GLN A 94 0.20 -12.23 5.30
N ALA A 95 -0.75 -12.72 4.52
CA ALA A 95 -1.72 -13.72 4.97
C ALA A 95 -1.05 -15.03 5.42
N ALA A 96 -0.03 -15.50 4.70
CA ALA A 96 0.75 -16.69 5.07
C ALA A 96 1.56 -16.49 6.38
N MET A 97 1.95 -15.26 6.67
CA MET A 97 2.68 -14.91 7.91
C MET A 97 1.75 -14.71 9.10
N MET A 98 0.45 -14.51 8.90
CA MET A 98 -0.53 -14.32 9.97
C MET A 98 -0.98 -15.65 10.57
N ASP A 99 -1.39 -15.61 11.82
CA ASP A 99 -2.00 -16.71 12.56
C ASP A 99 -3.20 -16.21 13.38
N GLU A 100 -3.90 -17.11 14.05
CA GLU A 100 -5.08 -16.77 14.88
C GLU A 100 -4.81 -15.77 16.00
N GLU A 101 -3.56 -15.66 16.43
CA GLU A 101 -3.13 -14.70 17.46
C GLU A 101 -2.56 -13.40 16.86
N SER A 102 -2.55 -13.25 15.55
CA SER A 102 -2.09 -12.02 14.91
C SER A 102 -3.09 -10.90 15.09
N ALA A 103 -2.60 -9.74 15.55
CA ALA A 103 -3.44 -8.56 15.74
C ALA A 103 -3.81 -7.96 14.38
N THR A 104 -5.10 -7.88 14.11
CA THR A 104 -5.68 -7.28 12.90
C THR A 104 -6.83 -6.37 13.26
N VAL A 105 -7.23 -5.52 12.33
CA VAL A 105 -8.46 -4.74 12.50
C VAL A 105 -9.65 -5.66 12.30
N THR A 106 -10.51 -5.75 13.31
CA THR A 106 -11.65 -6.68 13.34
C THR A 106 -12.93 -5.94 13.72
N TYR A 107 -14.02 -6.28 13.06
CA TYR A 107 -15.37 -5.84 13.43
C TYR A 107 -15.98 -6.83 14.42
N ARG A 108 -16.55 -6.34 15.49
CA ARG A 108 -17.21 -7.13 16.54
C ARG A 108 -18.67 -7.40 16.15
N ALA A 109 -18.89 -8.51 15.45
CA ALA A 109 -20.21 -8.87 14.95
C ALA A 109 -21.20 -9.16 16.08
N ASP A 110 -20.74 -9.76 17.19
CA ASP A 110 -21.56 -10.05 18.37
C ASP A 110 -22.22 -8.81 18.98
N ARG A 111 -21.53 -7.67 18.91
CA ARG A 111 -22.03 -6.38 19.40
C ARG A 111 -22.71 -5.56 18.30
N GLY A 112 -22.25 -5.69 17.08
CA GLY A 112 -22.66 -4.85 15.96
C GLY A 112 -23.87 -5.35 15.16
N GLU A 113 -24.14 -6.65 15.18
CA GLU A 113 -25.29 -7.25 14.51
C GLU A 113 -26.51 -7.35 15.47
N THR A 114 -27.74 -7.16 15.04
CA THR A 114 -28.15 -6.86 13.65
C THR A 114 -28.00 -5.38 13.34
N ARG A 115 -27.23 -5.08 12.26
CA ARG A 115 -26.99 -3.71 11.81
C ARG A 115 -28.23 -3.10 11.13
N GLY A 116 -28.42 -1.80 11.28
CA GLY A 116 -29.50 -1.09 10.60
C GLY A 116 -29.49 0.41 10.88
N PRO A 117 -30.16 1.23 10.04
CA PRO A 117 -30.20 2.67 10.21
C PRO A 117 -30.80 3.04 11.57
N TYR A 118 -30.16 3.99 12.26
CA TYR A 118 -30.62 4.48 13.56
C TYR A 118 -31.34 5.82 13.40
N ARG A 119 -32.51 5.93 14.05
CA ARG A 119 -33.23 7.18 14.20
C ARG A 119 -33.15 7.66 15.65
N LYS A 120 -32.96 8.95 15.83
CA LYS A 120 -32.82 9.54 17.17
C LYS A 120 -34.08 9.28 17.99
N GLY A 121 -33.91 8.61 19.14
CA GLY A 121 -35.02 8.24 20.04
C GLY A 121 -35.49 6.78 19.92
N GLU A 122 -34.92 5.98 19.01
CA GLU A 122 -35.19 4.53 18.96
C GLU A 122 -34.56 3.78 20.12
N SER A 123 -35.23 2.71 20.58
CA SER A 123 -34.66 1.77 21.56
C SER A 123 -33.52 0.92 20.97
N TRP A 124 -32.56 0.58 21.80
CA TRP A 124 -31.44 -0.29 21.43
C TRP A 124 -31.65 -1.77 21.78
N GLU A 125 -32.80 -2.14 22.33
CA GLU A 125 -33.04 -3.47 22.94
C GLU A 125 -33.04 -4.64 21.96
N SER A 126 -33.32 -4.39 20.66
CA SER A 126 -33.42 -5.45 19.64
C SER A 126 -32.46 -5.28 18.46
N ARG A 127 -31.43 -4.45 18.63
CA ARG A 127 -30.51 -4.15 17.52
C ARG A 127 -29.07 -4.08 17.98
N GLY A 128 -28.14 -4.33 17.04
CA GLY A 128 -26.73 -4.14 17.28
C GLY A 128 -26.31 -2.67 17.29
N ASP A 129 -25.11 -2.40 17.73
CA ASP A 129 -24.54 -1.05 17.79
C ASP A 129 -24.23 -0.44 16.41
N CYS A 130 -24.14 -1.27 15.36
CA CYS A 130 -23.84 -0.77 14.01
C CYS A 130 -25.05 -0.08 13.39
N VAL A 131 -24.93 1.23 13.17
CA VAL A 131 -25.98 2.07 12.55
C VAL A 131 -25.94 2.09 11.02
N ASP A 132 -25.21 1.20 10.39
CA ASP A 132 -25.06 1.05 8.93
C ASP A 132 -24.72 2.37 8.17
N CYS A 133 -23.92 3.23 8.81
CA CYS A 133 -23.58 4.54 8.24
C CYS A 133 -22.53 4.49 7.13
N ASN A 134 -21.90 3.33 6.88
CA ASN A 134 -20.87 3.11 5.87
C ASN A 134 -19.63 4.03 5.99
N GLN A 135 -19.41 4.67 7.14
CA GLN A 135 -18.23 5.54 7.34
C GLN A 135 -16.93 4.75 7.38
N CYS A 136 -16.93 3.53 7.91
CA CYS A 136 -15.79 2.62 7.88
C CYS A 136 -15.34 2.30 6.45
N VAL A 137 -16.28 2.03 5.54
CA VAL A 137 -16.01 1.81 4.11
C VAL A 137 -15.53 3.09 3.44
N ALA A 138 -16.18 4.22 3.75
CA ALA A 138 -15.80 5.52 3.19
C ALA A 138 -14.42 5.99 3.65
N ALA A 139 -13.98 5.65 4.85
CA ALA A 139 -12.66 5.96 5.37
C ALA A 139 -11.57 5.02 4.81
N CYS A 140 -11.93 3.79 4.42
CA CYS A 140 -10.99 2.79 3.97
C CYS A 140 -10.27 3.20 2.67
N PRO A 141 -8.93 3.28 2.62
CA PRO A 141 -8.19 3.60 1.41
C PRO A 141 -8.30 2.51 0.35
N MET A 142 -8.44 1.24 0.77
CA MET A 142 -8.63 0.09 -0.14
C MET A 142 -10.08 -0.12 -0.57
N GLY A 143 -11.03 0.50 0.14
CA GLY A 143 -12.45 0.41 -0.21
C GLY A 143 -13.16 -0.84 0.24
N ILE A 144 -12.53 -1.64 1.08
CA ILE A 144 -13.14 -2.84 1.65
C ILE A 144 -14.19 -2.52 2.70
N ASP A 145 -15.13 -3.43 2.88
CA ASP A 145 -16.05 -3.41 4.02
C ASP A 145 -15.52 -4.35 5.10
N ILE A 146 -15.00 -3.78 6.19
CA ILE A 146 -14.45 -4.55 7.30
C ILE A 146 -15.52 -5.36 8.05
N ARG A 147 -16.79 -5.04 7.87
CA ARG A 147 -17.90 -5.74 8.51
C ARG A 147 -18.14 -7.13 7.91
N ASP A 148 -17.65 -7.37 6.70
CA ASP A 148 -17.71 -8.66 6.03
C ASP A 148 -16.55 -9.59 6.44
N GLY A 149 -15.80 -9.20 7.48
CA GLY A 149 -14.68 -9.96 8.01
C GLY A 149 -13.31 -9.48 7.52
N GLN A 150 -12.29 -10.27 7.83
CA GLN A 150 -10.93 -10.00 7.39
C GLN A 150 -10.77 -10.24 5.90
N GLN A 151 -10.15 -9.29 5.20
CA GLN A 151 -9.90 -9.36 3.76
C GLN A 151 -8.40 -9.19 3.49
N LEU A 152 -7.90 -9.88 2.46
CA LEU A 152 -6.48 -9.85 2.07
C LEU A 152 -5.99 -8.44 1.71
N GLU A 153 -6.88 -7.60 1.21
CA GLU A 153 -6.62 -6.22 0.81
C GLU A 153 -6.48 -5.25 2.00
N CYS A 154 -6.79 -5.70 3.22
CA CYS A 154 -6.69 -4.89 4.42
C CYS A 154 -5.24 -4.58 4.76
N ILE A 155 -4.86 -3.31 4.78
CA ILE A 155 -3.53 -2.83 5.16
C ILE A 155 -3.41 -2.50 6.66
N THR A 156 -4.39 -2.87 7.47
CA THR A 156 -4.42 -2.67 8.93
C THR A 156 -4.17 -1.23 9.39
N CYS A 157 -4.56 -0.22 8.60
CA CYS A 157 -4.29 1.19 8.85
C CYS A 157 -5.16 1.84 9.94
N ALA A 158 -6.17 1.14 10.47
CA ALA A 158 -7.08 1.58 11.54
C ALA A 158 -8.00 2.78 11.23
N LEU A 159 -7.97 3.38 10.06
CA LEU A 159 -8.85 4.53 9.73
C LEU A 159 -10.35 4.22 9.88
N CYS A 160 -10.74 2.96 9.74
CA CYS A 160 -12.11 2.53 9.99
C CYS A 160 -12.48 2.52 11.47
N ILE A 161 -11.50 2.32 12.38
CA ILE A 161 -11.70 2.42 13.83
C ILE A 161 -12.06 3.86 14.18
N ASP A 162 -11.23 4.83 13.81
CA ASP A 162 -11.46 6.25 14.11
C ASP A 162 -12.80 6.74 13.52
N ALA A 163 -13.11 6.32 12.29
CA ALA A 163 -14.36 6.68 11.63
C ALA A 163 -15.59 6.09 12.35
N CYS A 164 -15.49 4.86 12.83
CA CYS A 164 -16.55 4.20 13.59
C CYS A 164 -16.72 4.83 14.95
N ASP A 165 -15.64 5.04 15.69
CA ASP A 165 -15.66 5.61 17.04
C ASP A 165 -16.23 7.03 17.05
N ALA A 166 -15.94 7.83 16.03
CA ALA A 166 -16.55 9.14 15.84
C ALA A 166 -18.08 9.07 15.65
N VAL A 167 -18.59 8.01 15.03
CA VAL A 167 -20.03 7.78 14.90
C VAL A 167 -20.62 7.24 16.18
N MET A 168 -19.97 6.26 16.84
CA MET A 168 -20.40 5.68 18.13
C MET A 168 -20.56 6.77 19.18
N ALA A 169 -19.58 7.69 19.27
CA ALA A 169 -19.69 8.85 20.17
C ALA A 169 -20.92 9.74 19.88
N LYS A 170 -21.27 9.94 18.60
CA LYS A 170 -22.45 10.74 18.21
C LYS A 170 -23.79 10.08 18.55
N VAL A 171 -23.85 8.76 18.49
CA VAL A 171 -25.07 7.99 18.83
C VAL A 171 -25.12 7.54 20.29
N GLY A 172 -24.11 7.91 21.10
CA GLY A 172 -24.06 7.60 22.52
C GLY A 172 -23.79 6.11 22.82
N ARG A 173 -23.10 5.39 21.92
CA ARG A 173 -22.73 3.99 22.12
C ARG A 173 -21.25 3.85 22.47
N PRO A 174 -20.87 2.76 23.18
CA PRO A 174 -19.47 2.50 23.51
C PRO A 174 -18.60 2.38 22.26
N GLN A 175 -17.43 2.99 22.29
CA GLN A 175 -16.41 2.91 21.25
C GLN A 175 -15.87 1.47 21.06
N ASN A 176 -14.93 1.30 20.13
CA ASN A 176 -14.27 0.02 19.82
C ASN A 176 -15.23 -1.05 19.26
N LEU A 177 -16.23 -0.66 18.47
CA LEU A 177 -17.01 -1.61 17.68
C LEU A 177 -16.15 -2.23 16.58
N ILE A 178 -15.24 -1.44 16.01
CA ILE A 178 -14.12 -1.91 15.20
C ILE A 178 -12.85 -1.66 16.01
N ALA A 179 -12.01 -2.67 16.21
CA ALA A 179 -10.84 -2.56 17.05
C ALA A 179 -9.72 -3.48 16.55
N TYR A 180 -8.50 -3.26 17.05
CA TYR A 180 -7.44 -4.26 16.92
C TYR A 180 -7.76 -5.46 17.82
N ALA A 181 -7.90 -6.62 17.21
CA ALA A 181 -8.08 -7.89 17.91
C ALA A 181 -7.39 -9.01 17.14
N SER A 182 -7.11 -10.12 17.82
CA SER A 182 -6.74 -11.36 17.17
C SER A 182 -7.97 -12.27 17.10
N ILE A 183 -8.03 -13.17 16.11
CA ILE A 183 -9.14 -14.15 15.98
C ILE A 183 -9.25 -14.98 17.26
N GLY A 184 -8.13 -15.51 17.75
CA GLY A 184 -8.10 -16.26 19.01
C GLY A 184 -8.44 -15.42 20.23
N GLY A 185 -8.08 -14.14 20.24
CA GLY A 185 -8.47 -13.20 21.29
C GLY A 185 -9.96 -12.91 21.32
N GLU A 186 -10.57 -12.76 20.14
CA GLU A 186 -12.00 -12.53 20.01
C GLU A 186 -12.81 -13.77 20.43
N THR A 187 -12.36 -14.96 20.04
CA THR A 187 -12.96 -16.24 20.47
C THR A 187 -12.92 -16.38 22.00
N ARG A 188 -11.78 -16.05 22.65
CA ARG A 188 -11.67 -16.06 24.11
C ARG A 188 -12.58 -15.02 24.76
N ARG A 189 -12.70 -13.83 24.20
CA ARG A 189 -13.61 -12.79 24.68
C ARG A 189 -15.06 -13.27 24.67
N LEU A 190 -15.49 -13.95 23.63
CA LEU A 190 -16.84 -14.53 23.52
C LEU A 190 -17.07 -15.65 24.53
N SER A 191 -16.03 -16.39 24.93
CA SER A 191 -16.10 -17.39 26.00
C SER A 191 -15.97 -16.82 27.43
N GLY A 192 -15.86 -15.49 27.56
CA GLY A 192 -15.78 -14.81 28.86
C GLY A 192 -14.38 -14.67 29.43
N ASP A 193 -13.35 -15.06 28.70
CA ASP A 193 -11.96 -14.93 29.10
C ASP A 193 -11.38 -13.54 28.74
N ILE A 194 -10.27 -13.19 29.44
CA ILE A 194 -9.57 -11.92 29.16
C ILE A 194 -8.93 -11.99 27.76
N SER A 195 -9.45 -11.17 26.85
CA SER A 195 -8.87 -11.00 25.52
C SER A 195 -7.61 -10.13 25.62
N SER A 196 -6.44 -10.72 25.50
CA SER A 196 -5.16 -10.01 25.40
C SER A 196 -4.43 -10.39 24.13
N ILE A 197 -3.78 -9.40 23.50
CA ILE A 197 -2.91 -9.63 22.33
C ILE A 197 -1.59 -10.22 22.86
N LYS A 198 -1.27 -11.44 22.42
CA LYS A 198 -0.01 -12.11 22.79
C LYS A 198 1.09 -11.63 21.86
N MET A 199 1.95 -10.72 22.33
CA MET A 199 3.08 -10.21 21.54
C MET A 199 4.24 -11.20 21.45
N PHE A 200 4.57 -11.91 22.54
CA PHE A 200 5.66 -12.88 22.59
C PHE A 200 5.16 -14.28 22.22
N ARG A 201 5.37 -14.63 20.96
CA ARG A 201 5.00 -15.93 20.37
C ARG A 201 6.18 -16.52 19.65
N TRP A 202 6.28 -17.84 19.60
CA TRP A 202 7.37 -18.53 18.90
C TRP A 202 7.51 -18.04 17.45
N ARG A 203 6.42 -17.88 16.76
CA ARG A 203 6.37 -17.40 15.37
C ARG A 203 6.89 -15.97 15.22
N THR A 204 6.51 -15.07 16.12
CA THR A 204 7.02 -13.68 16.15
C THR A 204 8.52 -13.64 16.43
N LEU A 205 8.99 -14.46 17.40
CA LEU A 205 10.41 -14.58 17.73
C LEU A 205 11.22 -15.14 16.56
N PHE A 206 10.69 -16.14 15.86
CA PHE A 206 11.33 -16.70 14.67
C PHE A 206 11.50 -15.67 13.57
N TYR A 207 10.45 -14.91 13.24
CA TYR A 207 10.56 -13.85 12.23
C TYR A 207 11.51 -12.73 12.64
N LEU A 208 11.51 -12.35 13.92
CA LEU A 208 12.46 -11.38 14.45
C LEU A 208 13.90 -11.87 14.34
N ALA A 209 14.15 -13.12 14.72
CA ALA A 209 15.47 -13.73 14.62
C ALA A 209 15.95 -13.82 13.17
N ALA A 210 15.09 -14.26 12.24
CA ALA A 210 15.40 -14.32 10.83
C ALA A 210 15.71 -12.92 10.25
N TRP A 211 14.93 -11.91 10.62
CA TRP A 211 15.17 -10.54 10.19
C TRP A 211 16.49 -9.98 10.74
N CYS A 212 16.78 -10.21 12.03
CA CYS A 212 18.04 -9.80 12.66
C CYS A 212 19.25 -10.51 12.03
N LEU A 213 19.11 -11.81 11.70
CA LEU A 213 20.18 -12.57 11.04
C LEU A 213 20.51 -11.99 9.66
N VAL A 214 19.48 -11.81 8.82
CA VAL A 214 19.67 -11.23 7.47
C VAL A 214 20.22 -9.81 7.55
N GLY A 215 19.63 -8.96 8.41
CA GLY A 215 20.11 -7.59 8.61
C GLY A 215 21.55 -7.55 9.15
N GLY A 216 21.89 -8.45 10.07
CA GLY A 216 23.26 -8.59 10.59
C GLY A 216 24.27 -8.99 9.51
N ILE A 217 23.93 -9.96 8.66
CA ILE A 217 24.78 -10.35 7.51
C ILE A 217 24.94 -9.18 6.54
N MET A 218 23.87 -8.48 6.21
CA MET A 218 23.93 -7.31 5.32
C MET A 218 24.81 -6.20 5.92
N LEU A 219 24.67 -5.91 7.20
CA LEU A 219 25.47 -4.90 7.88
C LEU A 219 26.94 -5.32 7.93
N TYR A 220 27.22 -6.59 8.24
CA TYR A 220 28.57 -7.14 8.23
C TYR A 220 29.23 -7.02 6.85
N THR A 221 28.55 -7.41 5.78
CA THR A 221 29.06 -7.28 4.42
C THR A 221 29.27 -5.82 4.01
N LEU A 222 28.39 -4.91 4.44
CA LEU A 222 28.52 -3.49 4.17
C LEU A 222 29.76 -2.89 4.85
N ILE A 223 29.98 -3.21 6.12
CA ILE A 223 31.14 -2.72 6.89
C ILE A 223 32.46 -3.26 6.33
N ASN A 224 32.48 -4.54 5.89
CA ASN A 224 33.67 -5.19 5.34
C ASN A 224 33.79 -5.04 3.81
N ARG A 225 32.96 -4.18 3.19
CA ARG A 225 33.05 -3.94 1.75
C ARG A 225 34.37 -3.24 1.41
N ALA A 226 35.09 -3.79 0.42
CA ALA A 226 36.27 -3.13 -0.10
C ALA A 226 35.89 -1.81 -0.80
N ASP A 227 36.61 -0.73 -0.50
CA ASP A 227 36.35 0.60 -1.07
C ASP A 227 36.68 0.69 -2.58
N LEU A 228 37.49 -0.26 -3.07
CA LEU A 228 37.92 -0.28 -4.46
C LEU A 228 37.88 -1.72 -5.00
N ASP A 229 37.06 -1.94 -6.01
CA ASP A 229 37.04 -3.17 -6.79
C ASP A 229 37.52 -2.86 -8.21
N ILE A 230 38.74 -3.24 -8.53
CA ILE A 230 39.33 -3.01 -9.84
C ILE A 230 39.08 -4.24 -10.71
N ASN A 231 38.08 -4.16 -11.56
CA ASN A 231 37.80 -5.17 -12.57
C ASN A 231 38.48 -4.79 -13.89
N VAL A 232 39.51 -5.51 -14.26
CA VAL A 232 40.13 -5.37 -15.59
C VAL A 232 39.32 -6.19 -16.59
N LEU A 233 38.46 -5.52 -17.32
CA LEU A 233 37.74 -6.11 -18.44
C LEU A 233 38.69 -6.18 -19.65
N ARG A 234 38.96 -7.41 -20.11
CA ARG A 234 39.72 -7.61 -21.33
C ARG A 234 38.88 -7.14 -22.52
N ASP A 235 39.44 -6.22 -23.29
CA ASP A 235 38.81 -5.80 -24.52
C ASP A 235 38.79 -7.00 -25.50
N ARG A 236 37.57 -7.36 -25.91
CA ARG A 236 37.37 -8.56 -26.76
C ARG A 236 37.25 -8.23 -28.23
N ASN A 237 37.24 -6.95 -28.61
CA ASN A 237 37.07 -6.57 -29.98
C ASN A 237 37.84 -5.27 -30.29
N PRO A 238 39.00 -5.34 -30.94
CA PRO A 238 39.67 -6.53 -31.44
C PRO A 238 40.35 -7.38 -30.36
N LEU A 239 40.49 -8.69 -30.64
CA LEU A 239 41.13 -9.66 -29.71
C LEU A 239 42.63 -9.36 -29.46
N PHE A 240 43.19 -8.55 -30.34
CA PHE A 240 44.57 -8.06 -30.26
C PHE A 240 44.69 -6.71 -30.92
N VAL A 241 45.58 -5.90 -30.46
CA VAL A 241 45.96 -4.63 -31.12
C VAL A 241 47.32 -4.87 -31.75
N ALA A 242 47.41 -4.76 -33.07
CA ALA A 242 48.71 -4.78 -33.75
C ALA A 242 49.45 -3.48 -33.44
N LEU A 243 50.63 -3.60 -32.85
CA LEU A 243 51.50 -2.47 -32.62
C LEU A 243 52.06 -1.94 -33.95
N SER A 244 52.38 -0.65 -34.01
CA SER A 244 52.89 0.00 -35.22
C SER A 244 54.22 -0.59 -35.74
N ASP A 245 54.89 -1.39 -34.95
CA ASP A 245 56.12 -2.12 -35.27
C ASP A 245 55.86 -3.55 -35.80
N GLY A 246 54.61 -3.98 -35.92
CA GLY A 246 54.22 -5.27 -36.51
C GLY A 246 54.37 -6.47 -35.57
N SER A 247 54.62 -6.27 -34.29
CA SER A 247 54.71 -7.33 -33.24
C SER A 247 53.35 -7.57 -32.58
#